data_b932a3808d4a5add6edbc5026f6887d2
#
_entry.id   b932a3808d4a5add6edbc5026f6887d2
#
_cell.length_a   1.000
_cell.length_b   1.000
_cell.length_c   1.000
_cell.angle_alpha   90.00
_cell.angle_beta   90.00
_cell.angle_gamma   90.00
#
_symmetry.space_group_name_H-M   'P 1'
#
loop_
_entity.id
_entity.type
_entity.pdbx_description
1 polymer ?
#
loop_
_entity_poly.entity_id
_entity_poly.type
_entity_poly.pdbx_seq_one_letter_code
_entity_poly.pdbx_strand_id
1 'polypeptide(L)'
;MYFFKFDFKNYNGKIFALCFSMKIRFNKILLSAAAAVLAAMGVASAQSQFGGIAEFDKTVHDFGEVLTTDGPLSCKFTVTNISAKPINIVTVVSSCGCTDVTWTREAIAPGKTGTISATYQNEDGPFPFDKTLTLYLAEYRQPVILRLRGTVREKALPVKQAYTVKRGSLGFKEEEIQGGNMSQGQQKSGEFTVANIGDSPISVSFKDVSKNMKISVSPASIPAGGTAKVSYTISSDRTLWGKNTYWFTPVVNGRSYQKMGIVAVTKEDFSDWSREQRANGSNLLFKENTFSFKPQAAGKSIEAVFDYSNVGKSDLVIYKVDTDNPKAVLMEEPPVLKAGQTGKLKVSLDTKGMPKGEVLIIVSLTTNSPLRPLVNLFITGFIQ
;
A
#
# COMPACT_ATOMS: atom_id res chain seq x y z
N MET A 1 11.99 23.92 -21.49
CA MET A 1 11.76 23.50 -22.86
C MET A 1 11.59 24.75 -23.69
N TYR A 2 12.66 25.22 -24.34
CA TYR A 2 12.68 26.45 -25.11
C TYR A 2 12.33 26.16 -26.56
N PHE A 3 11.29 26.80 -27.07
CA PHE A 3 10.98 26.81 -28.50
C PHE A 3 11.74 27.98 -29.16
N PHE A 4 12.61 27.68 -30.10
CA PHE A 4 13.14 28.66 -31.05
C PHE A 4 12.26 28.67 -32.30
N LYS A 5 11.63 29.79 -32.57
CA LYS A 5 11.01 30.11 -33.87
C LYS A 5 12.11 30.61 -34.82
N PHE A 6 12.25 29.97 -35.95
CA PHE A 6 13.01 30.52 -37.08
C PHE A 6 12.04 31.02 -38.15
N ASP A 7 12.16 32.32 -38.45
CA ASP A 7 11.50 32.99 -39.55
C ASP A 7 12.31 32.74 -40.84
N PHE A 8 11.65 32.22 -41.88
CA PHE A 8 12.20 32.13 -43.22
C PHE A 8 11.65 33.28 -44.08
N LYS A 9 12.50 34.27 -44.40
CA LYS A 9 12.27 35.21 -45.51
C LYS A 9 12.91 34.69 -46.80
N ASN A 10 12.07 34.70 -47.82
CA ASN A 10 12.33 34.43 -49.22
C ASN A 10 13.68 34.90 -49.77
N TYR A 11 14.36 34.04 -50.54
CA TYR A 11 15.08 34.45 -51.74
C TYR A 11 14.96 33.39 -52.83
N ASN A 12 14.65 33.87 -54.04
CA ASN A 12 14.42 33.13 -55.27
C ASN A 12 15.65 32.36 -55.80
N GLY A 13 15.40 31.20 -56.41
CA GLY A 13 16.11 30.81 -57.60
C GLY A 13 16.84 29.48 -57.61
N LYS A 14 16.25 28.59 -58.37
CA LYS A 14 16.84 27.46 -59.11
C LYS A 14 17.38 26.23 -58.38
N ILE A 15 16.57 25.23 -58.48
CA ILE A 15 16.76 23.82 -58.21
C ILE A 15 17.82 23.25 -59.13
N PHE A 16 18.87 22.59 -58.59
CA PHE A 16 19.58 21.51 -59.27
C PHE A 16 19.57 20.29 -58.35
N ALA A 17 18.75 19.32 -58.73
CA ALA A 17 18.72 18.03 -58.09
C ALA A 17 19.91 17.20 -58.59
N LEU A 18 20.86 16.92 -57.73
CA LEU A 18 21.85 15.86 -57.93
C LEU A 18 21.51 14.69 -57.03
N CYS A 19 20.81 13.70 -57.61
CA CYS A 19 20.65 12.38 -57.05
C CYS A 19 22.00 11.66 -57.04
N PHE A 20 22.66 11.60 -55.88
CA PHE A 20 23.79 10.69 -55.70
C PHE A 20 23.24 9.46 -54.92
N SER A 21 22.92 8.41 -55.69
CA SER A 21 22.57 7.09 -55.14
C SER A 21 23.83 6.39 -54.68
N MET A 22 24.19 6.54 -53.42
CA MET A 22 25.23 5.72 -52.80
C MET A 22 24.61 4.44 -52.22
N LYS A 23 24.70 3.33 -52.96
CA LYS A 23 24.42 1.98 -52.47
C LYS A 23 25.49 1.60 -51.45
N ILE A 24 25.25 1.81 -50.19
CA ILE A 24 26.07 1.23 -49.12
C ILE A 24 25.62 -0.22 -48.93
N ARG A 25 26.39 -1.17 -49.43
CA ARG A 25 26.28 -2.59 -49.06
C ARG A 25 26.80 -2.74 -47.63
N PHE A 26 25.91 -2.71 -46.65
CA PHE A 26 26.23 -3.08 -45.27
C PHE A 26 26.53 -4.57 -45.20
N ASN A 27 27.76 -4.90 -44.90
CA ASN A 27 28.25 -6.25 -44.70
C ASN A 27 27.65 -6.80 -43.39
N LYS A 28 26.70 -7.75 -43.45
CA LYS A 28 26.01 -8.36 -42.31
C LYS A 28 26.94 -9.00 -41.26
N ILE A 29 28.22 -9.20 -41.61
CA ILE A 29 29.24 -9.79 -40.74
C ILE A 29 29.77 -8.77 -39.70
N LEU A 30 29.76 -7.47 -39.98
CA LEU A 30 30.24 -6.43 -39.06
C LEU A 30 29.21 -6.08 -37.96
N LEU A 31 27.91 -6.25 -38.21
CA LEU A 31 26.86 -6.03 -37.20
C LEU A 31 26.81 -7.14 -36.15
N SER A 32 27.14 -8.38 -36.52
CA SER A 32 27.14 -9.50 -35.55
C SER A 32 28.36 -9.44 -34.60
N ALA A 33 29.49 -8.90 -35.04
CA ALA A 33 30.68 -8.72 -34.19
C ALA A 33 30.50 -7.55 -33.20
N ALA A 34 29.82 -6.46 -33.58
CA ALA A 34 29.55 -5.32 -32.70
C ALA A 34 28.51 -5.66 -31.61
N ALA A 35 27.47 -6.48 -31.93
CA ALA A 35 26.50 -6.94 -30.98
C ALA A 35 27.10 -7.95 -29.97
N ALA A 36 28.02 -8.80 -30.38
CA ALA A 36 28.71 -9.74 -29.51
C ALA A 36 29.69 -9.03 -28.54
N VAL A 37 30.33 -7.94 -28.95
CA VAL A 37 31.22 -7.14 -28.10
C VAL A 37 30.43 -6.32 -27.08
N LEU A 38 29.24 -5.79 -27.44
CA LEU A 38 28.36 -5.09 -26.49
C LEU A 38 27.70 -6.03 -25.48
N ALA A 39 27.41 -7.28 -25.85
CA ALA A 39 26.88 -8.29 -24.91
C ALA A 39 27.98 -8.79 -23.93
N ALA A 40 29.24 -8.79 -24.35
CA ALA A 40 30.37 -9.19 -23.49
C ALA A 40 30.79 -8.09 -22.50
N MET A 41 30.47 -6.80 -22.74
CA MET A 41 30.77 -5.70 -21.83
C MET A 41 29.73 -5.52 -20.70
N GLY A 42 28.58 -6.20 -20.78
CA GLY A 42 27.51 -6.12 -19.76
C GLY A 42 27.72 -7.00 -18.54
N VAL A 43 28.70 -7.90 -18.52
CA VAL A 43 28.90 -8.87 -17.41
C VAL A 43 30.14 -8.54 -16.55
N ALA A 44 30.94 -7.55 -16.92
CA ALA A 44 32.21 -7.28 -16.23
C ALA A 44 32.19 -6.20 -15.16
N SER A 45 31.01 -5.59 -14.83
CA SER A 45 30.94 -4.45 -13.90
C SER A 45 30.46 -4.77 -12.49
N ALA A 46 30.26 -6.05 -12.14
CA ALA A 46 29.80 -6.43 -10.79
C ALA A 46 30.94 -6.80 -9.82
N GLN A 47 32.20 -6.79 -10.27
CA GLN A 47 33.30 -7.45 -9.55
C GLN A 47 34.19 -6.58 -8.68
N SER A 48 33.97 -5.28 -8.47
CA SER A 48 34.93 -4.47 -7.69
C SER A 48 34.34 -3.72 -6.48
N GLN A 49 33.15 -4.06 -5.99
CA GLN A 49 32.48 -3.28 -4.93
C GLN A 49 32.94 -3.59 -3.50
N PHE A 50 33.69 -4.68 -3.25
CA PHE A 50 33.95 -5.14 -1.87
C PHE A 50 35.42 -5.10 -1.45
N GLY A 51 36.17 -4.14 -1.99
CA GLY A 51 37.54 -3.82 -1.51
C GLY A 51 38.57 -4.94 -1.66
N GLY A 52 38.34 -5.95 -2.52
CA GLY A 52 39.28 -7.06 -2.75
C GLY A 52 39.39 -8.04 -1.56
N ILE A 53 38.43 -8.04 -0.64
CA ILE A 53 38.41 -8.91 0.53
C ILE A 53 37.48 -10.12 0.34
N ALA A 54 36.31 -9.89 -0.22
CA ALA A 54 35.28 -10.89 -0.41
C ALA A 54 34.63 -10.80 -1.78
N GLU A 55 34.27 -11.94 -2.33
CA GLU A 55 33.50 -12.09 -3.56
C GLU A 55 32.19 -12.84 -3.24
N PHE A 56 31.08 -12.40 -3.85
CA PHE A 56 29.78 -13.03 -3.69
C PHE A 56 29.37 -13.71 -5.00
N ASP A 57 28.78 -14.90 -4.92
CA ASP A 57 28.18 -15.60 -6.06
C ASP A 57 27.10 -14.74 -6.75
N LYS A 58 26.39 -13.96 -5.96
CA LYS A 58 25.39 -12.98 -6.39
C LYS A 58 25.15 -11.98 -5.26
N THR A 59 24.70 -10.78 -5.62
CA THR A 59 24.26 -9.75 -4.66
C THR A 59 22.74 -9.55 -4.67
N VAL A 60 22.06 -10.13 -5.68
CA VAL A 60 20.61 -10.10 -5.82
C VAL A 60 20.13 -11.53 -6.06
N HIS A 61 19.13 -11.94 -5.29
CA HIS A 61 18.36 -13.14 -5.57
C HIS A 61 16.96 -12.74 -6.02
N ASP A 62 16.61 -13.13 -7.24
CA ASP A 62 15.30 -12.88 -7.83
C ASP A 62 14.48 -14.18 -7.79
N PHE A 63 13.40 -14.20 -7.03
CA PHE A 63 12.47 -15.33 -6.96
C PHE A 63 11.54 -15.41 -8.17
N GLY A 64 11.52 -14.36 -9.03
CA GLY A 64 10.58 -14.27 -10.13
C GLY A 64 9.14 -14.08 -9.66
N GLU A 65 8.19 -14.74 -10.36
CA GLU A 65 6.79 -14.77 -9.93
C GLU A 65 6.56 -15.97 -8.98
N VAL A 66 6.04 -15.69 -7.81
CA VAL A 66 5.71 -16.66 -6.76
C VAL A 66 4.26 -16.50 -6.33
N LEU A 67 3.67 -17.51 -5.71
CA LEU A 67 2.28 -17.48 -5.24
C LEU A 67 2.24 -17.21 -3.73
N THR A 68 1.19 -16.53 -3.25
CA THR A 68 0.93 -16.36 -1.81
C THR A 68 0.85 -17.70 -1.07
N THR A 69 0.51 -18.78 -1.78
CA THR A 69 0.39 -20.15 -1.23
C THR A 69 1.69 -20.95 -1.28
N ASP A 70 2.78 -20.41 -1.84
CA ASP A 70 4.07 -21.12 -1.90
C ASP A 70 4.77 -21.18 -0.54
N GLY A 71 4.27 -20.42 0.44
CA GLY A 71 4.84 -20.34 1.79
C GLY A 71 6.15 -19.54 1.82
N PRO A 72 6.98 -19.77 2.85
CA PRO A 72 8.24 -19.06 3.01
C PRO A 72 9.23 -19.31 1.86
N LEU A 73 9.85 -18.24 1.35
CA LEU A 73 10.78 -18.28 0.25
C LEU A 73 12.21 -18.23 0.76
N SER A 74 12.99 -19.27 0.50
CA SER A 74 14.36 -19.37 0.99
C SER A 74 15.39 -19.26 -0.11
N CYS A 75 16.49 -18.54 0.16
CA CYS A 75 17.64 -18.46 -0.74
C CYS A 75 18.95 -18.50 0.03
N LYS A 76 20.05 -18.71 -0.71
CA LYS A 76 21.42 -18.65 -0.20
C LYS A 76 22.26 -17.68 -1.03
N PHE A 77 23.14 -16.98 -0.36
CA PHE A 77 24.26 -16.25 -0.93
C PHE A 77 25.56 -16.89 -0.43
N THR A 78 26.51 -17.07 -1.32
CA THR A 78 27.83 -17.58 -0.98
C THR A 78 28.85 -16.46 -1.03
N VAL A 79 29.60 -16.29 0.05
CA VAL A 79 30.72 -15.38 0.13
C VAL A 79 32.02 -16.16 0.07
N THR A 80 32.93 -15.79 -0.80
CA THR A 80 34.30 -16.34 -0.90
C THR A 80 35.29 -15.34 -0.36
N ASN A 81 36.12 -15.74 0.58
CA ASN A 81 37.23 -14.94 1.05
C ASN A 81 38.36 -14.92 0.00
N ILE A 82 38.54 -13.79 -0.68
CA ILE A 82 39.62 -13.59 -1.67
C ILE A 82 40.82 -12.86 -1.10
N SER A 83 40.82 -12.56 0.20
CA SER A 83 41.95 -11.92 0.88
C SER A 83 42.97 -12.95 1.40
N ALA A 84 44.13 -12.47 1.85
CA ALA A 84 45.18 -13.30 2.44
C ALA A 84 44.97 -13.62 3.95
N LYS A 85 43.90 -13.08 4.57
CA LYS A 85 43.59 -13.25 5.99
C LYS A 85 42.18 -13.83 6.17
N PRO A 86 41.89 -14.54 7.28
CA PRO A 86 40.52 -14.93 7.58
C PRO A 86 39.60 -13.70 7.69
N ILE A 87 38.35 -13.82 7.21
CA ILE A 87 37.31 -12.81 7.34
C ILE A 87 36.15 -13.33 8.18
N ASN A 88 35.48 -12.43 8.91
CA ASN A 88 34.36 -12.76 9.78
C ASN A 88 33.09 -11.97 9.40
N ILE A 89 31.97 -12.67 9.30
CA ILE A 89 30.66 -12.04 9.18
C ILE A 89 30.20 -11.67 10.62
N VAL A 90 30.24 -10.38 10.93
CA VAL A 90 29.86 -9.87 12.26
C VAL A 90 28.36 -10.00 12.48
N THR A 91 27.60 -9.49 11.52
CA THR A 91 26.13 -9.53 11.57
C THR A 91 25.52 -9.35 10.18
N VAL A 92 24.29 -9.83 10.04
CA VAL A 92 23.44 -9.60 8.86
C VAL A 92 22.09 -9.07 9.38
N VAL A 93 21.71 -7.88 8.94
CA VAL A 93 20.47 -7.21 9.36
C VAL A 93 19.50 -7.18 8.19
N SER A 94 18.29 -7.70 8.38
CA SER A 94 17.21 -7.61 7.41
C SER A 94 16.50 -6.25 7.49
N SER A 95 16.02 -5.75 6.35
CA SER A 95 15.21 -4.51 6.26
C SER A 95 13.80 -4.65 6.84
N CYS A 96 13.32 -5.86 7.15
CA CYS A 96 12.03 -6.12 7.78
C CYS A 96 12.09 -7.33 8.71
N GLY A 97 11.18 -7.38 9.68
CA GLY A 97 10.97 -8.56 10.53
C GLY A 97 10.38 -9.78 9.80
N CYS A 98 9.99 -9.61 8.53
CA CYS A 98 9.44 -10.64 7.66
C CYS A 98 10.50 -11.53 7.00
N THR A 99 11.80 -11.35 7.32
CA THR A 99 12.90 -12.12 6.72
C THR A 99 13.86 -12.61 7.79
N ASP A 100 13.86 -13.91 8.02
CA ASP A 100 14.81 -14.59 8.90
C ASP A 100 16.14 -14.78 8.19
N VAL A 101 17.25 -14.57 8.91
CA VAL A 101 18.59 -14.66 8.35
C VAL A 101 19.51 -15.47 9.24
N THR A 102 20.25 -16.40 8.64
CA THR A 102 21.32 -17.14 9.28
C THR A 102 22.60 -17.06 8.44
N TRP A 103 23.76 -17.13 9.05
CA TRP A 103 25.05 -17.03 8.35
C TRP A 103 26.16 -17.83 9.05
N THR A 104 27.25 -18.09 8.31
CA THR A 104 28.45 -18.70 8.82
C THR A 104 29.04 -17.84 9.94
N ARG A 105 29.17 -18.39 11.15
CA ARG A 105 29.66 -17.70 12.35
C ARG A 105 31.17 -17.86 12.52
N GLU A 106 31.73 -18.89 11.95
CA GLU A 106 33.16 -19.19 11.99
C GLU A 106 33.92 -18.29 11.04
N ALA A 107 35.21 -18.07 11.34
CA ALA A 107 36.12 -17.35 10.47
C ALA A 107 36.29 -18.06 9.14
N ILE A 108 36.07 -17.36 8.03
CA ILE A 108 36.24 -17.90 6.68
C ILE A 108 37.70 -17.71 6.28
N ALA A 109 38.45 -18.82 6.22
CA ALA A 109 39.87 -18.79 5.84
C ALA A 109 40.07 -18.34 4.38
N PRO A 110 41.28 -17.86 4.00
CA PRO A 110 41.61 -17.51 2.62
C PRO A 110 41.23 -18.59 1.62
N GLY A 111 40.55 -18.22 0.54
CA GLY A 111 40.08 -19.13 -0.50
C GLY A 111 38.92 -20.03 -0.10
N LYS A 112 38.38 -19.92 1.13
CA LYS A 112 37.21 -20.67 1.58
C LYS A 112 35.94 -19.84 1.48
N THR A 113 34.79 -20.54 1.59
CA THR A 113 33.47 -19.95 1.45
C THR A 113 32.69 -19.96 2.76
N GLY A 114 31.86 -18.94 2.93
CA GLY A 114 30.79 -18.90 3.94
C GLY A 114 29.43 -18.75 3.26
N THR A 115 28.37 -18.94 4.01
CA THR A 115 26.99 -18.83 3.51
C THR A 115 26.16 -17.85 4.31
N ILE A 116 25.29 -17.13 3.63
CA ILE A 116 24.19 -16.35 4.22
C ILE A 116 22.88 -16.95 3.67
N SER A 117 22.04 -17.49 4.57
CA SER A 117 20.73 -18.04 4.20
C SER A 117 19.66 -17.06 4.65
N ALA A 118 18.69 -16.77 3.80
CA ALA A 118 17.57 -15.91 4.09
C ALA A 118 16.26 -16.60 3.76
N THR A 119 15.27 -16.42 4.63
CA THR A 119 13.90 -16.93 4.44
C THR A 119 12.93 -15.77 4.60
N TYR A 120 12.30 -15.36 3.49
CA TYR A 120 11.25 -14.36 3.46
C TYR A 120 9.89 -15.03 3.67
N GLN A 121 9.08 -14.57 4.64
CA GLN A 121 7.84 -15.23 5.07
C GLN A 121 6.70 -15.16 4.05
N ASN A 122 6.80 -14.30 3.02
CA ASN A 122 5.82 -14.19 1.92
C ASN A 122 4.37 -13.91 2.38
N GLU A 123 4.21 -13.13 3.46
CA GLU A 123 2.91 -12.81 4.05
C GLU A 123 2.43 -11.39 3.72
N ASP A 124 3.27 -10.58 3.06
CA ASP A 124 2.98 -9.15 2.79
C ASP A 124 1.87 -8.92 1.74
N GLY A 125 1.38 -9.99 1.08
CA GLY A 125 0.32 -9.90 0.07
C GLY A 125 0.83 -9.88 -1.38
N PRO A 126 -0.10 -9.74 -2.36
CA PRO A 126 0.21 -9.91 -3.78
C PRO A 126 0.82 -8.66 -4.40
N PHE A 127 2.08 -8.36 -4.08
CA PHE A 127 2.83 -7.22 -4.64
C PHE A 127 4.25 -7.62 -5.05
N PRO A 128 4.93 -6.79 -5.86
CA PRO A 128 6.38 -6.84 -5.98
C PRO A 128 7.04 -6.56 -4.62
N PHE A 129 8.05 -7.34 -4.28
CA PHE A 129 8.85 -7.10 -3.08
C PHE A 129 10.33 -6.93 -3.43
N ASP A 130 11.02 -6.14 -2.62
CA ASP A 130 12.46 -5.92 -2.70
C ASP A 130 12.99 -5.69 -1.27
N LYS A 131 13.51 -6.76 -0.66
CA LYS A 131 14.02 -6.76 0.71
C LYS A 131 15.55 -6.72 0.68
N THR A 132 16.15 -5.96 1.60
CA THR A 132 17.60 -5.86 1.70
C THR A 132 18.12 -6.57 2.93
N LEU A 133 19.31 -7.19 2.80
CA LEU A 133 20.11 -7.71 3.89
C LEU A 133 21.39 -6.89 3.95
N THR A 134 21.62 -6.23 5.06
CA THR A 134 22.82 -5.45 5.30
C THR A 134 23.82 -6.32 6.06
N LEU A 135 24.89 -6.74 5.39
CA LEU A 135 25.93 -7.60 5.92
C LEU A 135 27.14 -6.78 6.33
N TYR A 136 27.66 -7.03 7.52
CA TYR A 136 28.86 -6.39 8.07
C TYR A 136 29.99 -7.42 8.22
N LEU A 137 31.15 -7.13 7.60
CA LEU A 137 32.39 -7.87 7.75
C LEU A 137 33.30 -7.13 8.74
N ALA A 138 34.00 -7.85 9.62
CA ALA A 138 34.88 -7.24 10.60
C ALA A 138 36.03 -6.42 9.95
N GLU A 139 36.51 -6.90 8.82
CA GLU A 139 37.67 -6.39 8.10
C GLU A 139 37.33 -5.31 7.06
N TYR A 140 36.02 -4.99 6.90
CA TYR A 140 35.55 -4.05 5.89
C TYR A 140 34.58 -3.04 6.48
N ARG A 141 34.89 -1.74 6.34
CA ARG A 141 34.13 -0.66 6.99
C ARG A 141 32.73 -0.42 6.37
N GLN A 142 32.57 -0.70 5.10
CA GLN A 142 31.31 -0.47 4.41
C GLN A 142 30.45 -1.74 4.46
N PRO A 143 29.14 -1.63 4.73
CA PRO A 143 28.26 -2.79 4.68
C PRO A 143 28.09 -3.29 3.23
N VAL A 144 27.95 -4.60 3.10
CA VAL A 144 27.54 -5.23 1.83
C VAL A 144 26.02 -5.35 1.81
N ILE A 145 25.39 -4.91 0.74
CA ILE A 145 23.93 -5.00 0.56
C ILE A 145 23.60 -6.17 -0.36
N LEU A 146 22.91 -7.14 0.18
CA LEU A 146 22.30 -8.23 -0.57
C LEU A 146 20.80 -7.96 -0.72
N ARG A 147 20.19 -8.41 -1.81
CA ARG A 147 18.76 -8.14 -2.10
C ARG A 147 18.02 -9.42 -2.45
N LEU A 148 16.79 -9.52 -1.91
CA LEU A 148 15.80 -10.52 -2.28
C LEU A 148 14.65 -9.79 -2.96
N ARG A 149 14.33 -10.17 -4.18
CA ARG A 149 13.22 -9.56 -4.91
C ARG A 149 12.38 -10.62 -5.62
N GLY A 150 11.15 -10.23 -5.95
CA GLY A 150 10.22 -11.05 -6.69
C GLY A 150 8.86 -10.37 -6.80
N THR A 151 7.90 -11.06 -7.43
CA THR A 151 6.52 -10.59 -7.51
C THR A 151 5.61 -11.70 -6.98
N VAL A 152 4.90 -11.39 -5.89
CA VAL A 152 3.91 -12.30 -5.34
C VAL A 152 2.61 -12.19 -6.13
N ARG A 153 2.01 -13.33 -6.48
CA ARG A 153 0.71 -13.45 -7.15
C ARG A 153 -0.26 -14.21 -6.27
N GLU A 154 -1.54 -13.82 -6.29
CA GLU A 154 -2.58 -14.64 -5.69
C GLU A 154 -2.84 -15.89 -6.53
N LYS A 155 -2.85 -17.05 -5.89
CA LYS A 155 -3.45 -18.23 -6.49
C LYS A 155 -4.96 -18.12 -6.38
N ALA A 156 -5.66 -18.37 -7.47
CA ALA A 156 -7.12 -18.42 -7.45
C ALA A 156 -7.59 -19.53 -6.49
N LEU A 157 -8.10 -19.13 -5.34
CA LEU A 157 -8.74 -20.05 -4.40
C LEU A 157 -10.03 -20.58 -5.01
N PRO A 158 -10.42 -21.86 -4.71
CA PRO A 158 -11.76 -22.34 -5.04
C PRO A 158 -12.82 -21.35 -4.55
N VAL A 159 -13.86 -21.11 -5.34
CA VAL A 159 -14.90 -20.09 -5.08
C VAL A 159 -15.44 -20.17 -3.65
N LYS A 160 -15.74 -21.37 -3.14
CA LYS A 160 -16.25 -21.57 -1.76
C LYS A 160 -15.26 -21.16 -0.67
N GLN A 161 -13.95 -21.11 -0.96
CA GLN A 161 -12.90 -20.71 -0.03
C GLN A 161 -12.57 -19.20 -0.15
N ALA A 162 -12.70 -18.63 -1.36
CA ALA A 162 -12.43 -17.22 -1.62
C ALA A 162 -13.59 -16.31 -1.19
N TYR A 163 -14.83 -16.82 -1.16
CA TYR A 163 -16.05 -16.05 -0.85
C TYR A 163 -16.69 -16.58 0.43
N THR A 164 -16.09 -16.21 1.56
CA THR A 164 -16.42 -16.77 2.89
C THR A 164 -17.65 -16.16 3.55
N VAL A 165 -18.00 -14.91 3.20
CA VAL A 165 -19.17 -14.21 3.73
C VAL A 165 -20.41 -14.61 2.95
N LYS A 166 -21.33 -15.34 3.58
CA LYS A 166 -22.46 -15.99 2.92
C LYS A 166 -23.75 -15.22 3.08
N ARG A 167 -24.49 -15.03 1.98
CA ARG A 167 -25.89 -14.56 1.96
C ARG A 167 -26.70 -15.56 1.12
N GLY A 168 -27.08 -16.69 1.76
CA GLY A 168 -27.56 -17.86 1.05
C GLY A 168 -26.49 -18.49 0.19
N SER A 169 -26.79 -18.72 -1.11
CA SER A 169 -25.82 -19.23 -2.08
C SER A 169 -24.98 -18.11 -2.73
N LEU A 170 -25.18 -16.85 -2.36
CA LEU A 170 -24.32 -15.74 -2.79
C LEU A 170 -23.19 -15.53 -1.77
N GLY A 171 -21.95 -15.58 -2.26
CA GLY A 171 -20.74 -15.36 -1.47
C GLY A 171 -20.13 -13.98 -1.74
N PHE A 172 -19.61 -13.35 -0.70
CA PHE A 172 -18.80 -12.15 -0.71
C PHE A 172 -17.41 -12.46 -0.11
N LYS A 173 -16.40 -11.70 -0.50
CA LYS A 173 -15.05 -11.84 0.07
C LYS A 173 -14.96 -11.25 1.48
N GLU A 174 -15.65 -10.15 1.71
CA GLU A 174 -15.58 -9.33 2.92
C GLU A 174 -16.98 -9.02 3.45
N GLU A 175 -17.12 -8.85 4.77
CA GLU A 175 -18.37 -8.44 5.42
C GLU A 175 -18.71 -6.97 5.12
N GLU A 176 -17.69 -6.12 4.98
CA GLU A 176 -17.80 -4.70 4.72
C GLU A 176 -16.92 -4.31 3.51
N ILE A 177 -17.52 -3.77 2.45
CA ILE A 177 -16.83 -3.43 1.21
C ILE A 177 -16.18 -2.04 1.36
N GLN A 178 -14.89 -1.92 1.06
CA GLN A 178 -14.16 -0.66 1.16
C GLN A 178 -14.37 0.19 -0.10
N GLY A 179 -15.14 1.26 0.03
CA GLY A 179 -15.41 2.23 -1.04
C GLY A 179 -14.32 3.29 -1.23
N GLY A 180 -13.42 3.41 -0.23
CA GLY A 180 -12.31 4.37 -0.23
C GLY A 180 -12.75 5.83 -0.01
N ASN A 181 -11.87 6.77 -0.33
CA ASN A 181 -12.10 8.20 -0.12
C ASN A 181 -12.84 8.83 -1.30
N MET A 182 -13.72 9.78 -1.02
CA MET A 182 -14.38 10.64 -2.01
C MET A 182 -14.37 12.09 -1.56
N SER A 183 -14.32 13.02 -2.51
CA SER A 183 -14.42 14.45 -2.22
C SER A 183 -15.88 14.90 -2.19
N GLN A 184 -16.19 15.89 -1.37
CA GLN A 184 -17.52 16.50 -1.29
C GLN A 184 -17.88 17.13 -2.64
N GLY A 185 -19.15 16.95 -3.05
CA GLY A 185 -19.65 17.39 -4.35
C GLY A 185 -19.41 16.40 -5.50
N GLN A 186 -18.64 15.35 -5.28
CA GLN A 186 -18.28 14.36 -6.29
C GLN A 186 -19.05 13.04 -6.13
N GLN A 187 -18.93 12.19 -7.15
CA GLN A 187 -19.40 10.80 -7.11
C GLN A 187 -18.20 9.86 -7.03
N LYS A 188 -18.35 8.77 -6.31
CA LYS A 188 -17.39 7.69 -6.21
C LYS A 188 -18.00 6.42 -6.79
N SER A 189 -17.44 5.95 -7.90
CA SER A 189 -17.78 4.64 -8.45
C SER A 189 -16.75 3.60 -8.01
N GLY A 190 -17.20 2.36 -7.87
CA GLY A 190 -16.36 1.22 -7.56
C GLY A 190 -17.02 -0.09 -8.00
N GLU A 191 -16.24 -1.14 -7.90
CA GLU A 191 -16.66 -2.48 -8.29
C GLU A 191 -16.12 -3.50 -7.29
N PHE A 192 -16.88 -4.58 -7.10
CA PHE A 192 -16.44 -5.77 -6.39
C PHE A 192 -17.06 -7.01 -7.02
N THR A 193 -16.53 -8.18 -6.70
CA THR A 193 -17.06 -9.44 -7.23
C THR A 193 -17.84 -10.19 -6.17
N VAL A 194 -18.88 -10.87 -6.61
CA VAL A 194 -19.65 -11.85 -5.83
C VAL A 194 -19.60 -13.18 -6.55
N ALA A 195 -19.88 -14.26 -5.83
CA ALA A 195 -19.84 -15.59 -6.40
C ALA A 195 -21.05 -16.43 -6.01
N ASN A 196 -21.47 -17.32 -6.89
CA ASN A 196 -22.39 -18.38 -6.54
C ASN A 196 -21.63 -19.54 -5.88
N ILE A 197 -21.75 -19.65 -4.57
CA ILE A 197 -21.12 -20.73 -3.77
C ILE A 197 -22.01 -21.97 -3.62
N GLY A 198 -23.20 -21.97 -4.24
CA GLY A 198 -24.13 -23.10 -4.30
C GLY A 198 -23.85 -24.01 -5.51
N ASP A 199 -24.66 -25.04 -5.62
CA ASP A 199 -24.52 -26.09 -6.64
C ASP A 199 -25.54 -25.96 -7.78
N SER A 200 -26.35 -24.90 -7.78
CA SER A 200 -27.34 -24.57 -8.84
C SER A 200 -27.25 -23.11 -9.21
N PRO A 201 -27.65 -22.70 -10.43
CA PRO A 201 -27.67 -21.30 -10.82
C PRO A 201 -28.53 -20.46 -9.89
N ILE A 202 -28.15 -19.20 -9.67
CA ILE A 202 -28.89 -18.24 -8.83
C ILE A 202 -29.18 -16.96 -9.61
N SER A 203 -30.33 -16.34 -9.28
CA SER A 203 -30.67 -14.98 -9.71
C SER A 203 -30.35 -14.02 -8.57
N VAL A 204 -29.65 -12.91 -8.85
CA VAL A 204 -29.20 -11.93 -7.87
C VAL A 204 -29.73 -10.54 -8.21
N SER A 205 -30.27 -9.86 -7.20
CA SER A 205 -30.62 -8.43 -7.26
C SER A 205 -30.37 -7.77 -5.91
N PHE A 206 -30.53 -6.45 -5.84
CA PHE A 206 -30.37 -5.68 -4.61
C PHE A 206 -31.61 -4.83 -4.33
N LYS A 207 -31.96 -4.69 -3.06
CA LYS A 207 -33.02 -3.80 -2.60
C LYS A 207 -32.59 -3.01 -1.37
N ASP A 208 -33.46 -2.14 -0.84
CA ASP A 208 -33.21 -1.30 0.34
C ASP A 208 -31.86 -0.57 0.22
N VAL A 209 -31.61 -0.03 -0.97
CA VAL A 209 -30.34 0.65 -1.32
C VAL A 209 -30.36 2.05 -0.70
N SER A 210 -29.26 2.46 -0.07
CA SER A 210 -29.10 3.81 0.47
C SER A 210 -29.38 4.87 -0.58
N LYS A 211 -30.09 5.95 -0.17
CA LYS A 211 -30.58 7.02 -1.07
C LYS A 211 -29.52 7.59 -2.02
N ASN A 212 -28.29 7.71 -1.53
CA ASN A 212 -27.19 8.31 -2.28
C ASN A 212 -26.31 7.27 -3.01
N MET A 213 -26.80 6.04 -3.18
CA MET A 213 -26.09 4.96 -3.83
C MET A 213 -26.92 4.34 -4.95
N LYS A 214 -26.27 4.04 -6.08
CA LYS A 214 -26.76 3.14 -7.10
C LYS A 214 -25.90 1.90 -7.11
N ILE A 215 -26.51 0.71 -7.29
CA ILE A 215 -25.80 -0.56 -7.29
C ILE A 215 -26.44 -1.53 -8.30
N SER A 216 -25.64 -2.28 -9.01
CA SER A 216 -26.11 -3.27 -9.99
C SER A 216 -25.15 -4.47 -10.03
N VAL A 217 -25.63 -5.61 -10.53
CA VAL A 217 -24.85 -6.84 -10.69
C VAL A 217 -24.93 -7.31 -12.14
N SER A 218 -23.82 -7.78 -12.68
CA SER A 218 -23.73 -8.33 -14.03
C SER A 218 -22.76 -9.52 -14.09
N PRO A 219 -23.18 -10.68 -14.60
CA PRO A 219 -24.55 -11.04 -14.94
C PRO A 219 -25.43 -11.21 -13.70
N ALA A 220 -26.75 -10.94 -13.81
CA ALA A 220 -27.70 -11.14 -12.71
C ALA A 220 -28.02 -12.62 -12.45
N SER A 221 -27.85 -13.48 -13.46
CA SER A 221 -27.93 -14.94 -13.32
C SER A 221 -26.51 -15.52 -13.26
N ILE A 222 -26.17 -16.17 -12.16
CA ILE A 222 -24.81 -16.66 -11.90
C ILE A 222 -24.85 -18.18 -11.84
N PRO A 223 -24.16 -18.91 -12.75
CA PRO A 223 -24.10 -20.37 -12.71
C PRO A 223 -23.39 -20.86 -11.44
N ALA A 224 -23.58 -22.13 -11.09
CA ALA A 224 -22.90 -22.76 -9.96
C ALA A 224 -21.37 -22.58 -10.07
N GLY A 225 -20.73 -22.12 -9.01
CA GLY A 225 -19.29 -21.83 -9.00
C GLY A 225 -18.87 -20.60 -9.84
N GLY A 226 -19.83 -19.92 -10.50
CA GLY A 226 -19.55 -18.71 -11.28
C GLY A 226 -19.46 -17.45 -10.43
N THR A 227 -18.96 -16.38 -11.03
CA THR A 227 -18.83 -15.05 -10.40
C THR A 227 -19.59 -13.99 -11.20
N ALA A 228 -19.97 -12.91 -10.55
CA ALA A 228 -20.53 -11.72 -11.17
C ALA A 228 -19.87 -10.47 -10.61
N LYS A 229 -19.80 -9.42 -11.44
CA LYS A 229 -19.34 -8.11 -11.08
C LYS A 229 -20.49 -7.29 -10.49
N VAL A 230 -20.27 -6.68 -9.36
CA VAL A 230 -21.17 -5.68 -8.78
C VAL A 230 -20.53 -4.32 -8.95
N SER A 231 -21.24 -3.41 -9.62
CA SER A 231 -20.82 -2.02 -9.81
C SER A 231 -21.69 -1.12 -8.96
N TYR A 232 -21.08 -0.11 -8.33
CA TYR A 232 -21.81 0.88 -7.54
C TYR A 232 -21.32 2.29 -7.82
N THR A 233 -22.18 3.27 -7.54
CA THR A 233 -21.85 4.69 -7.55
C THR A 233 -22.49 5.34 -6.33
N ILE A 234 -21.65 5.98 -5.50
CA ILE A 234 -22.04 6.75 -4.32
C ILE A 234 -21.93 8.23 -4.67
N SER A 235 -22.98 9.00 -4.42
CA SER A 235 -22.98 10.46 -4.54
C SER A 235 -22.71 11.08 -3.16
N SER A 236 -21.80 12.06 -3.09
CA SER A 236 -21.53 12.77 -1.85
C SER A 236 -22.76 13.51 -1.35
N ASP A 237 -22.88 13.62 -0.03
CA ASP A 237 -23.91 14.38 0.65
C ASP A 237 -23.23 15.34 1.63
N ARG A 238 -23.57 16.62 1.55
CA ARG A 238 -22.96 17.67 2.39
C ARG A 238 -23.20 17.50 3.89
N THR A 239 -24.12 16.62 4.28
CA THR A 239 -24.41 16.26 5.67
C THR A 239 -23.61 15.04 6.14
N LEU A 240 -22.94 14.31 5.21
CA LEU A 240 -22.23 13.06 5.48
C LEU A 240 -20.72 13.26 5.31
N TRP A 241 -20.07 13.74 6.38
CA TRP A 241 -18.61 13.83 6.47
C TRP A 241 -18.00 12.55 7.05
N GLY A 242 -16.72 12.30 6.77
CA GLY A 242 -15.95 11.20 7.33
C GLY A 242 -16.43 9.82 6.87
N LYS A 243 -16.27 8.83 7.73
CA LYS A 243 -16.64 7.43 7.47
C LYS A 243 -18.15 7.27 7.49
N ASN A 244 -18.73 6.77 6.39
CA ASN A 244 -20.16 6.47 6.28
C ASN A 244 -20.35 5.12 5.60
N THR A 245 -21.39 4.39 6.04
CA THR A 245 -21.76 3.10 5.46
C THR A 245 -23.01 3.24 4.60
N TYR A 246 -22.90 2.85 3.35
CA TYR A 246 -23.99 2.83 2.36
C TYR A 246 -24.50 1.41 2.23
N TRP A 247 -25.75 1.19 2.60
CA TRP A 247 -26.34 -0.13 2.78
C TRP A 247 -27.08 -0.61 1.54
N PHE A 248 -27.11 -1.93 1.34
CA PHE A 248 -27.95 -2.63 0.39
C PHE A 248 -28.29 -4.02 0.93
N THR A 249 -29.45 -4.54 0.52
CA THR A 249 -29.92 -5.88 0.90
C THR A 249 -29.79 -6.81 -0.31
N PRO A 250 -28.95 -7.85 -0.26
CA PRO A 250 -28.89 -8.88 -1.29
C PRO A 250 -30.19 -9.69 -1.36
N VAL A 251 -30.66 -9.92 -2.58
CA VAL A 251 -31.81 -10.78 -2.88
C VAL A 251 -31.32 -11.90 -3.80
N VAL A 252 -31.47 -13.16 -3.37
CA VAL A 252 -31.05 -14.35 -4.10
C VAL A 252 -32.28 -15.23 -4.34
N ASN A 253 -32.60 -15.52 -5.60
CA ASN A 253 -33.78 -16.27 -6.00
C ASN A 253 -35.08 -15.74 -5.33
N GLY A 254 -35.21 -14.40 -5.28
CA GLY A 254 -36.37 -13.72 -4.68
C GLY A 254 -36.35 -13.62 -3.14
N ARG A 255 -35.42 -14.29 -2.45
CA ARG A 255 -35.28 -14.23 -0.99
C ARG A 255 -34.28 -13.18 -0.57
N SER A 256 -34.65 -12.34 0.41
CA SER A 256 -33.77 -11.32 1.00
C SER A 256 -32.89 -11.91 2.08
N TYR A 257 -31.67 -11.37 2.18
CA TYR A 257 -30.70 -11.76 3.19
C TYR A 257 -30.25 -10.55 4.01
N GLN A 258 -29.35 -10.77 4.98
CA GLN A 258 -28.78 -9.72 5.79
C GLN A 258 -28.13 -8.65 4.93
N LYS A 259 -28.36 -7.38 5.26
CA LYS A 259 -27.80 -6.22 4.57
C LYS A 259 -26.27 -6.24 4.60
N MET A 260 -25.68 -5.68 3.56
CA MET A 260 -24.26 -5.46 3.38
C MET A 260 -23.98 -3.96 3.30
N GLY A 261 -22.77 -3.55 3.65
CA GLY A 261 -22.36 -2.15 3.63
C GLY A 261 -21.17 -1.89 2.71
N ILE A 262 -21.20 -0.73 2.05
CA ILE A 262 -20.03 -0.15 1.40
C ILE A 262 -19.61 1.06 2.24
N VAL A 263 -18.38 1.03 2.75
CA VAL A 263 -17.82 2.11 3.57
C VAL A 263 -17.04 3.07 2.71
N ALA A 264 -17.43 4.34 2.72
CA ALA A 264 -16.66 5.40 2.09
C ALA A 264 -16.42 6.55 3.05
N VAL A 265 -15.28 7.25 2.85
CA VAL A 265 -14.88 8.40 3.66
C VAL A 265 -15.01 9.66 2.81
N THR A 266 -15.94 10.55 3.20
CA THR A 266 -16.13 11.83 2.52
C THR A 266 -15.27 12.91 3.17
N LYS A 267 -14.43 13.55 2.36
CA LYS A 267 -13.57 14.68 2.76
C LYS A 267 -13.92 15.93 1.97
N GLU A 268 -13.47 17.10 2.45
CA GLU A 268 -13.60 18.34 1.71
C GLU A 268 -12.77 18.34 0.43
N ASP A 269 -13.27 18.99 -0.61
CA ASP A 269 -12.59 19.12 -1.89
C ASP A 269 -11.82 20.45 -1.95
N PHE A 270 -10.51 20.31 -2.04
CA PHE A 270 -9.59 21.45 -2.20
C PHE A 270 -8.89 21.45 -3.57
N SER A 271 -9.38 20.66 -4.55
CA SER A 271 -8.74 20.52 -5.86
C SER A 271 -8.55 21.86 -6.56
N ASP A 272 -9.58 22.72 -6.50
CA ASP A 272 -9.63 24.02 -7.17
C ASP A 272 -8.98 25.15 -6.36
N TRP A 273 -8.46 24.86 -5.15
CA TRP A 273 -7.82 25.89 -4.32
C TRP A 273 -6.43 26.24 -4.86
N SER A 274 -6.17 27.53 -5.07
CA SER A 274 -4.84 28.04 -5.38
C SER A 274 -3.86 27.80 -4.22
N ARG A 275 -2.57 27.94 -4.50
CA ARG A 275 -1.53 27.87 -3.46
C ARG A 275 -1.73 28.90 -2.35
N GLU A 276 -2.17 30.10 -2.70
CA GLU A 276 -2.45 31.17 -1.75
C GLU A 276 -3.66 30.86 -0.88
N GLN A 277 -4.76 30.36 -1.45
CA GLN A 277 -5.94 29.93 -0.71
C GLN A 277 -5.58 28.84 0.30
N ARG A 278 -4.80 27.82 -0.10
CA ARG A 278 -4.32 26.77 0.82
C ARG A 278 -3.44 27.32 1.94
N ALA A 279 -2.56 28.29 1.65
CA ALA A 279 -1.68 28.93 2.63
C ALA A 279 -2.44 29.85 3.62
N ASN A 280 -3.62 30.35 3.22
CA ASN A 280 -4.51 31.16 4.05
C ASN A 280 -5.63 30.34 4.71
N GLY A 281 -5.71 29.05 4.44
CA GLY A 281 -6.64 28.11 5.06
C GLY A 281 -6.36 27.81 6.52
N SER A 282 -7.23 27.02 7.13
CA SER A 282 -6.98 26.43 8.44
C SER A 282 -5.84 25.40 8.39
N ASN A 283 -5.15 25.20 9.49
CA ASN A 283 -4.08 24.20 9.56
C ASN A 283 -4.09 23.52 10.92
N LEU A 284 -4.54 22.27 10.92
CA LEU A 284 -4.61 21.43 12.11
C LEU A 284 -3.23 20.86 12.44
N LEU A 285 -2.76 21.12 13.66
CA LEU A 285 -1.53 20.56 14.21
C LEU A 285 -1.83 19.88 15.54
N PHE A 286 -1.52 18.60 15.67
CA PHE A 286 -1.50 17.89 16.95
C PHE A 286 -0.11 17.96 17.56
N LYS A 287 -0.04 18.12 18.89
CA LYS A 287 1.21 18.05 19.65
C LYS A 287 1.79 16.64 19.55
N GLU A 288 0.94 15.64 19.74
CA GLU A 288 1.24 14.22 19.58
C GLU A 288 0.06 13.53 18.90
N ASN A 289 0.33 12.59 18.02
CA ASN A 289 -0.70 11.83 17.30
C ASN A 289 -0.97 10.45 17.93
N THR A 290 -0.23 10.11 18.99
CA THR A 290 -0.36 8.82 19.70
C THR A 290 -0.51 9.06 21.18
N PHE A 291 -1.56 8.47 21.76
CA PHE A 291 -1.75 8.36 23.20
C PHE A 291 -1.46 6.93 23.63
N SER A 292 -0.51 6.75 24.55
CA SER A 292 -0.14 5.43 25.06
C SER A 292 -0.52 5.29 26.52
N PHE A 293 -1.31 4.26 26.87
CA PHE A 293 -1.63 3.93 28.24
C PHE A 293 -0.77 2.79 28.79
N LYS A 294 -0.52 2.82 30.10
CA LYS A 294 0.27 1.79 30.79
C LYS A 294 -0.47 0.45 30.82
N PRO A 295 0.23 -0.70 30.83
CA PRO A 295 -0.39 -2.01 30.99
C PRO A 295 -1.35 -2.05 32.17
N GLN A 296 -2.58 -2.52 31.97
CA GLN A 296 -3.60 -2.61 32.99
C GLN A 296 -4.60 -3.72 32.71
N ALA A 297 -5.34 -4.15 33.75
CA ALA A 297 -6.42 -5.12 33.61
C ALA A 297 -7.59 -4.54 32.82
N ALA A 298 -8.33 -5.41 32.11
CA ALA A 298 -9.56 -5.05 31.44
C ALA A 298 -10.63 -4.55 32.44
N GLY A 299 -11.61 -3.78 31.96
CA GLY A 299 -12.74 -3.27 32.76
C GLY A 299 -12.54 -1.84 33.27
N LYS A 300 -11.47 -1.15 32.90
CA LYS A 300 -11.27 0.27 33.21
C LYS A 300 -11.63 1.14 32.01
N SER A 301 -12.10 2.35 32.28
CA SER A 301 -12.22 3.42 31.28
C SER A 301 -10.90 4.18 31.18
N ILE A 302 -10.45 4.44 29.96
CA ILE A 302 -9.23 5.19 29.67
C ILE A 302 -9.65 6.45 28.94
N GLU A 303 -9.24 7.61 29.43
CA GLU A 303 -9.42 8.88 28.76
C GLU A 303 -8.14 9.21 27.95
N ALA A 304 -8.23 9.15 26.63
CA ALA A 304 -7.17 9.58 25.73
C ALA A 304 -7.40 11.06 25.38
N VAL A 305 -6.41 11.90 25.65
CA VAL A 305 -6.44 13.34 25.39
C VAL A 305 -5.38 13.69 24.36
N PHE A 306 -5.80 14.39 23.30
CA PHE A 306 -4.93 14.90 22.26
C PHE A 306 -5.02 16.43 22.22
N ASP A 307 -3.89 17.09 22.53
CA ASP A 307 -3.78 18.54 22.39
C ASP A 307 -3.58 18.91 20.92
N TYR A 308 -4.40 19.85 20.42
CA TYR A 308 -4.29 20.32 19.05
C TYR A 308 -4.40 21.84 18.96
N SER A 309 -3.96 22.40 17.84
CA SER A 309 -3.97 23.83 17.56
C SER A 309 -4.35 24.11 16.11
N ASN A 310 -4.94 25.27 15.90
CA ASN A 310 -5.10 25.85 14.57
C ASN A 310 -3.92 26.80 14.30
N VAL A 311 -2.92 26.31 13.58
CA VAL A 311 -1.75 27.12 13.18
C VAL A 311 -1.95 27.79 11.80
N GLY A 312 -3.15 27.69 11.24
CA GLY A 312 -3.56 28.36 10.01
C GLY A 312 -4.06 29.77 10.23
N LYS A 313 -4.65 30.36 9.19
CA LYS A 313 -5.13 31.74 9.19
C LYS A 313 -6.65 31.87 9.17
N SER A 314 -7.38 30.81 8.85
CA SER A 314 -8.84 30.76 8.90
C SER A 314 -9.33 29.79 9.99
N ASP A 315 -10.62 29.82 10.30
CA ASP A 315 -11.24 28.97 11.30
C ASP A 315 -11.07 27.49 10.97
N LEU A 316 -10.65 26.71 11.96
CA LEU A 316 -10.53 25.26 11.86
C LEU A 316 -11.83 24.60 12.35
N VAL A 317 -12.40 23.78 11.48
CA VAL A 317 -13.56 22.96 11.77
C VAL A 317 -13.19 21.49 11.68
N ILE A 318 -13.46 20.71 12.70
CA ILE A 318 -13.44 19.24 12.65
C ILE A 318 -14.88 18.80 12.35
N TYR A 319 -15.11 18.30 11.15
CA TYR A 319 -16.45 17.92 10.70
C TYR A 319 -16.95 16.62 11.31
N LYS A 320 -16.03 15.68 11.56
CA LYS A 320 -16.36 14.38 12.11
C LYS A 320 -15.15 13.74 12.77
N VAL A 321 -15.41 12.99 13.83
CA VAL A 321 -14.46 12.09 14.48
C VAL A 321 -15.03 10.68 14.42
N ASP A 322 -14.35 9.78 13.77
CA ASP A 322 -14.70 8.37 13.66
C ASP A 322 -13.69 7.53 14.43
N THR A 323 -14.12 6.40 14.99
CA THR A 323 -13.23 5.40 15.59
C THR A 323 -13.41 4.05 14.88
N ASP A 324 -12.36 3.25 14.83
CA ASP A 324 -12.40 1.89 14.29
C ASP A 324 -12.87 0.85 15.31
N ASN A 325 -13.07 1.27 16.57
CA ASN A 325 -13.54 0.41 17.64
C ASN A 325 -14.75 1.04 18.36
N PRO A 326 -15.90 0.36 18.46
CA PRO A 326 -17.11 0.90 19.09
C PRO A 326 -16.97 1.19 20.59
N LYS A 327 -15.92 0.67 21.24
CA LYS A 327 -15.61 0.95 22.64
C LYS A 327 -14.84 2.26 22.85
N ALA A 328 -14.35 2.86 21.78
CA ALA A 328 -13.72 4.18 21.79
C ALA A 328 -14.74 5.23 21.34
N VAL A 329 -15.12 6.11 22.22
CA VAL A 329 -16.19 7.09 22.00
C VAL A 329 -15.68 8.51 22.24
N LEU A 330 -15.98 9.41 21.33
CA LEU A 330 -15.72 10.84 21.51
C LEU A 330 -16.51 11.36 22.73
N MET A 331 -15.85 12.06 23.64
CA MET A 331 -16.47 12.54 24.88
C MET A 331 -17.25 13.86 24.69
N GLU A 332 -16.75 14.71 23.81
CA GLU A 332 -17.34 16.02 23.49
C GLU A 332 -17.02 16.42 22.05
N GLU A 333 -17.94 17.10 21.38
CA GLU A 333 -17.71 17.60 20.03
C GLU A 333 -16.60 18.68 20.04
N PRO A 334 -15.61 18.58 19.11
CA PRO A 334 -14.54 19.56 19.04
C PRO A 334 -15.07 20.95 18.66
N PRO A 335 -14.70 22.00 19.38
CA PRO A 335 -15.11 23.35 19.04
C PRO A 335 -14.43 23.86 17.74
N VAL A 336 -15.06 24.82 17.09
CA VAL A 336 -14.40 25.59 16.03
C VAL A 336 -13.28 26.41 16.64
N LEU A 337 -12.05 26.26 16.13
CA LEU A 337 -10.89 27.01 16.61
C LEU A 337 -10.54 28.17 15.65
N LYS A 338 -10.51 29.38 16.17
CA LYS A 338 -9.94 30.54 15.46
C LYS A 338 -8.42 30.35 15.23
N ALA A 339 -7.87 31.10 14.29
CA ALA A 339 -6.42 31.14 14.06
C ALA A 339 -5.64 31.34 15.38
N GLY A 340 -4.65 30.50 15.64
CA GLY A 340 -3.80 30.53 16.86
C GLY A 340 -4.43 29.91 18.12
N GLN A 341 -5.69 29.51 18.09
CA GLN A 341 -6.32 28.85 19.25
C GLN A 341 -5.93 27.39 19.37
N THR A 342 -6.02 26.88 20.60
CA THR A 342 -5.76 25.48 20.97
C THR A 342 -7.02 24.79 21.49
N GLY A 343 -7.08 23.47 21.34
CA GLY A 343 -8.17 22.64 21.83
C GLY A 343 -7.66 21.30 22.32
N LYS A 344 -8.59 20.53 22.92
CA LYS A 344 -8.34 19.16 23.36
C LYS A 344 -9.39 18.25 22.75
N LEU A 345 -8.95 17.17 22.13
CA LEU A 345 -9.82 16.09 21.69
C LEU A 345 -9.74 14.98 22.73
N LYS A 346 -10.89 14.60 23.30
CA LYS A 346 -10.98 13.59 24.35
C LYS A 346 -11.76 12.38 23.84
N VAL A 347 -11.14 11.21 23.95
CA VAL A 347 -11.76 9.93 23.57
C VAL A 347 -11.73 9.01 24.77
N SER A 348 -12.91 8.51 25.17
CA SER A 348 -13.04 7.50 26.22
C SER A 348 -12.98 6.12 25.59
N LEU A 349 -12.09 5.25 26.10
CA LEU A 349 -11.98 3.85 25.73
C LEU A 349 -12.46 2.96 26.90
N ASP A 350 -13.59 2.25 26.71
CA ASP A 350 -14.03 1.21 27.65
C ASP A 350 -13.32 -0.11 27.37
N THR A 351 -12.45 -0.52 28.28
CA THR A 351 -11.69 -1.79 28.13
C THR A 351 -12.46 -3.02 28.61
N LYS A 352 -13.71 -2.88 29.08
CA LYS A 352 -14.53 -4.01 29.55
C LYS A 352 -14.74 -5.03 28.43
N GLY A 353 -14.33 -6.28 28.68
CA GLY A 353 -14.46 -7.38 27.71
C GLY A 353 -13.56 -7.25 26.47
N MET A 354 -12.55 -6.39 26.51
CA MET A 354 -11.47 -6.43 25.52
C MET A 354 -10.55 -7.63 25.77
N PRO A 355 -10.04 -8.27 24.73
CA PRO A 355 -9.09 -9.37 24.87
C PRO A 355 -7.78 -8.88 25.51
N LYS A 356 -7.06 -9.79 26.17
CA LYS A 356 -5.70 -9.53 26.63
C LYS A 356 -4.77 -9.37 25.44
N GLY A 357 -3.80 -8.49 25.54
CA GLY A 357 -2.81 -8.22 24.49
C GLY A 357 -2.67 -6.75 24.17
N GLU A 358 -2.01 -6.50 23.05
CA GLU A 358 -1.80 -5.16 22.51
C GLU A 358 -3.12 -4.54 22.05
N VAL A 359 -3.26 -3.25 22.32
CA VAL A 359 -4.38 -2.42 21.86
C VAL A 359 -3.85 -1.38 20.90
N LEU A 360 -4.46 -1.33 19.72
CA LEU A 360 -4.30 -0.26 18.76
C LEU A 360 -5.70 0.17 18.31
N ILE A 361 -6.04 1.44 18.53
CA ILE A 361 -7.30 2.03 18.07
C ILE A 361 -6.97 3.26 17.24
N ILE A 362 -7.62 3.37 16.09
CA ILE A 362 -7.48 4.49 15.18
C ILE A 362 -8.67 5.43 15.37
N VAL A 363 -8.35 6.70 15.65
CA VAL A 363 -9.29 7.80 15.70
C VAL A 363 -9.07 8.66 14.46
N SER A 364 -10.04 8.67 13.54
CA SER A 364 -9.94 9.36 12.26
C SER A 364 -10.75 10.66 12.28
N LEU A 365 -10.11 11.76 11.94
CA LEU A 365 -10.74 13.08 11.87
C LEU A 365 -10.90 13.52 10.43
N THR A 366 -12.07 14.11 10.13
CA THR A 366 -12.33 14.81 8.87
C THR A 366 -12.43 16.29 9.16
N THR A 367 -11.68 17.13 8.43
CA THR A 367 -11.52 18.55 8.74
C THR A 367 -11.60 19.44 7.50
N ASN A 368 -11.77 20.76 7.71
CA ASN A 368 -11.64 21.77 6.67
C ASN A 368 -10.21 22.23 6.44
N SER A 369 -9.20 21.52 6.95
CA SER A 369 -7.80 21.88 6.73
C SER A 369 -7.32 21.41 5.35
N PRO A 370 -6.93 22.33 4.43
CA PRO A 370 -6.52 21.95 3.08
C PRO A 370 -5.22 21.13 3.02
N LEU A 371 -4.38 21.22 4.06
CA LEU A 371 -3.16 20.43 4.17
C LEU A 371 -3.41 19.06 4.86
N ARG A 372 -4.46 18.96 5.67
CA ARG A 372 -4.79 17.78 6.47
C ARG A 372 -6.30 17.54 6.52
N PRO A 373 -6.96 17.26 5.38
CA PRO A 373 -8.40 17.02 5.34
C PRO A 373 -8.81 15.75 6.07
N LEU A 374 -7.89 14.78 6.18
CA LEU A 374 -8.04 13.55 6.97
C LEU A 374 -6.81 13.40 7.87
N VAL A 375 -7.03 13.11 9.14
CA VAL A 375 -5.97 12.88 10.14
C VAL A 375 -6.30 11.65 10.95
N ASN A 376 -5.31 10.80 11.19
CA ASN A 376 -5.41 9.66 12.10
C ASN A 376 -4.62 9.91 13.38
N LEU A 377 -5.24 9.63 14.51
CA LEU A 377 -4.64 9.55 15.84
C LEU A 377 -4.70 8.11 16.31
N PHE A 378 -3.81 7.75 17.22
CA PHE A 378 -3.67 6.38 17.69
C PHE A 378 -3.78 6.31 19.21
N ILE A 379 -4.58 5.37 19.71
CA ILE A 379 -4.61 5.00 21.13
C ILE A 379 -3.98 3.62 21.23
N THR A 380 -2.88 3.52 21.96
CA THR A 380 -2.09 2.29 22.10
C THR A 380 -1.91 1.91 23.56
N GLY A 381 -1.74 0.62 23.83
CA GLY A 381 -1.48 0.12 25.17
C GLY A 381 -1.55 -1.40 25.25
N PHE A 382 -1.62 -1.94 26.47
CA PHE A 382 -1.65 -3.38 26.70
C PHE A 382 -2.68 -3.74 27.78
N ILE A 383 -3.55 -4.71 27.48
CA ILE A 383 -4.52 -5.30 28.42
C ILE A 383 -3.94 -6.58 28.99
N GLN A 384 -3.85 -6.67 30.31
CA GLN A 384 -3.31 -7.81 31.07
C GLN A 384 -4.35 -8.91 31.35
#